data_f4b63568174c1253b5f5be4f4646d315
#
_entry.id   f4b63568174c1253b5f5be4f4646d315
#
_cell.length_a   1.000
_cell.length_b   1.000
_cell.length_c   1.000
_cell.angle_alpha   90.00
_cell.angle_beta   90.00
_cell.angle_gamma   90.00
#
_symmetry.space_group_name_H-M   'P 1'
#
loop_
_entity.id
_entity.type
_entity.pdbx_description
1 polymer ?
#
loop_
_entity_poly.entity_id
_entity_poly.type
_entity_poly.pdbx_seq_one_letter_code
_entity_poly.pdbx_strand_id
1 'polypeptide(L)'
;MPVVAVIFDLDGVIVDSEIWWHEERSAWAAERGLRWTEADTRAVMGANSAGWARIMRERLGLGEADEPAILEAIVARVTDRYATGAPVIDGAVDAVRRIAARWPVAVASSAHRRVIDAALAATGLRDTIRIVVSSDEVEHGKPAPDVYLEAARRLGVAPGGCLVVEDSINGLRAGLDAGMTTVLVPNLSVPPAPGAEAVADHVLARLSDLDPATIPVRAPGATRSGASL
;
A
#
# COMPACT_ATOMS: atom_id res chain seq x y z
N MET A 1 19.73 16.15 1.83
CA MET A 1 20.23 15.03 2.68
C MET A 1 20.20 13.76 1.86
N PRO A 2 21.03 12.73 2.14
CA PRO A 2 20.89 11.45 1.46
C PRO A 2 19.66 10.68 1.97
N VAL A 3 19.16 9.74 1.16
CA VAL A 3 18.15 8.76 1.58
C VAL A 3 18.76 7.87 2.66
N VAL A 4 18.04 7.68 3.77
CA VAL A 4 18.47 6.84 4.91
C VAL A 4 17.68 5.54 5.05
N ALA A 5 16.46 5.48 4.49
CA ALA A 5 15.61 4.29 4.46
C ALA A 5 14.62 4.36 3.31
N VAL A 6 14.10 3.20 2.89
CA VAL A 6 13.05 3.09 1.88
C VAL A 6 11.85 2.33 2.45
N ILE A 7 10.67 2.91 2.33
CA ILE A 7 9.41 2.33 2.78
C ILE A 7 8.55 2.07 1.55
N PHE A 8 8.22 0.81 1.32
CA PHE A 8 7.41 0.39 0.19
C PHE A 8 5.94 0.24 0.60
N ASP A 9 5.03 0.67 -0.25
CA ASP A 9 3.71 0.05 -0.24
C ASP A 9 3.83 -1.40 -0.75
N LEU A 10 2.77 -2.18 -0.57
CA LEU A 10 2.74 -3.59 -0.96
C LEU A 10 1.95 -3.80 -2.24
N ASP A 11 0.64 -3.50 -2.18
CA ASP A 11 -0.31 -3.76 -3.26
C ASP A 11 -0.14 -2.70 -4.36
N GLY A 12 0.09 -3.11 -5.59
CA GLY A 12 0.38 -2.20 -6.69
C GLY A 12 1.85 -1.78 -6.82
N VAL A 13 2.71 -2.08 -5.83
CA VAL A 13 4.16 -1.79 -5.84
C VAL A 13 5.00 -3.06 -5.89
N ILE A 14 4.74 -4.03 -5.03
CA ILE A 14 5.47 -5.31 -4.97
C ILE A 14 4.65 -6.44 -5.58
N VAL A 15 3.35 -6.47 -5.28
CA VAL A 15 2.39 -7.45 -5.78
C VAL A 15 1.21 -6.76 -6.46
N ASP A 16 0.69 -7.37 -7.52
CA ASP A 16 -0.48 -6.90 -8.27
C ASP A 16 -1.74 -7.65 -7.81
N SER A 17 -2.13 -7.45 -6.55
CA SER A 17 -3.19 -8.20 -5.88
C SER A 17 -4.57 -7.54 -5.94
N GLU A 18 -4.70 -6.33 -6.49
CA GLU A 18 -5.97 -5.60 -6.52
C GLU A 18 -7.10 -6.38 -7.20
N ILE A 19 -6.79 -7.15 -8.25
CA ILE A 19 -7.76 -8.02 -8.90
C ILE A 19 -8.29 -9.10 -7.97
N TRP A 20 -7.44 -9.65 -7.11
CA TRP A 20 -7.83 -10.67 -6.13
C TRP A 20 -8.80 -10.12 -5.11
N TRP A 21 -8.56 -8.90 -4.62
CA TRP A 21 -9.47 -8.22 -3.72
C TRP A 21 -10.85 -8.02 -4.33
N HIS A 22 -10.91 -7.64 -5.62
CA HIS A 22 -12.17 -7.52 -6.35
C HIS A 22 -12.89 -8.86 -6.50
N GLU A 23 -12.17 -9.88 -6.95
CA GLU A 23 -12.70 -11.22 -7.19
C GLU A 23 -13.27 -11.84 -5.90
N GLU A 24 -12.51 -11.78 -4.78
CA GLU A 24 -12.96 -12.37 -3.52
C GLU A 24 -14.15 -11.64 -2.90
N ARG A 25 -14.20 -10.32 -3.00
CA ARG A 25 -15.40 -9.54 -2.60
C ARG A 25 -16.61 -9.89 -3.47
N SER A 26 -16.40 -10.00 -4.76
CA SER A 26 -17.47 -10.35 -5.72
C SER A 26 -18.00 -11.77 -5.49
N ALA A 27 -17.12 -12.74 -5.30
CA ALA A 27 -17.49 -14.13 -5.01
C ALA A 27 -18.24 -14.24 -3.67
N TRP A 28 -17.74 -13.59 -2.63
CA TRP A 28 -18.39 -13.58 -1.32
C TRP A 28 -19.82 -12.98 -1.36
N ALA A 29 -19.99 -11.89 -2.11
CA ALA A 29 -21.31 -11.28 -2.30
C ALA A 29 -22.26 -12.19 -3.10
N ALA A 30 -21.76 -12.78 -4.20
CA ALA A 30 -22.54 -13.67 -5.07
C ALA A 30 -23.05 -14.92 -4.33
N GLU A 31 -22.25 -15.52 -3.46
CA GLU A 31 -22.64 -16.66 -2.59
C GLU A 31 -23.84 -16.34 -1.69
N ARG A 32 -24.12 -15.06 -1.46
CA ARG A 32 -25.23 -14.54 -0.65
C ARG A 32 -26.36 -13.94 -1.48
N GLY A 33 -26.33 -14.11 -2.81
CA GLY A 33 -27.31 -13.54 -3.72
C GLY A 33 -27.19 -12.00 -3.86
N LEU A 34 -26.06 -11.43 -3.46
CA LEU A 34 -25.73 -10.00 -3.52
C LEU A 34 -24.80 -9.72 -4.69
N ARG A 35 -24.66 -8.44 -5.05
CA ARG A 35 -23.81 -8.02 -6.16
C ARG A 35 -22.78 -7.00 -5.69
N TRP A 36 -21.51 -7.29 -5.93
CA TRP A 36 -20.38 -6.37 -5.78
C TRP A 36 -19.88 -5.93 -7.16
N THR A 37 -19.73 -4.64 -7.39
CA THR A 37 -19.39 -4.07 -8.69
C THR A 37 -18.00 -3.44 -8.68
N GLU A 38 -17.45 -3.12 -9.85
CA GLU A 38 -16.23 -2.32 -9.95
C GLU A 38 -16.33 -0.95 -9.28
N ALA A 39 -17.53 -0.31 -9.32
CA ALA A 39 -17.77 0.95 -8.62
C ALA A 39 -17.67 0.79 -7.10
N ASP A 40 -18.08 -0.37 -6.58
CA ASP A 40 -17.97 -0.71 -5.16
C ASP A 40 -16.49 -0.97 -4.79
N THR A 41 -15.75 -1.65 -5.67
CA THR A 41 -14.31 -1.85 -5.49
C THR A 41 -13.56 -0.52 -5.44
N ARG A 42 -13.85 0.41 -6.36
CA ARG A 42 -13.23 1.74 -6.32
C ARG A 42 -13.53 2.51 -5.04
N ALA A 43 -14.70 2.31 -4.44
CA ALA A 43 -15.08 3.00 -3.20
C ALA A 43 -14.31 2.53 -1.96
N VAL A 44 -13.71 1.35 -1.99
CA VAL A 44 -12.95 0.77 -0.87
C VAL A 44 -11.43 0.89 -1.05
N MET A 45 -10.97 1.34 -2.21
CA MET A 45 -9.52 1.45 -2.49
C MET A 45 -8.81 2.37 -1.51
N GLY A 46 -7.70 1.88 -0.96
CA GLY A 46 -6.89 2.62 0.00
C GLY A 46 -7.44 2.67 1.42
N ALA A 47 -8.66 2.16 1.68
CA ALA A 47 -9.18 2.06 3.04
C ALA A 47 -8.47 0.93 3.81
N ASN A 48 -8.30 1.13 5.14
CA ASN A 48 -7.87 0.06 6.04
C ASN A 48 -8.97 -1.01 6.20
N SER A 49 -8.64 -2.11 6.88
CA SER A 49 -9.53 -3.27 6.95
C SER A 49 -10.91 -2.96 7.52
N ALA A 50 -11.01 -2.22 8.61
CA ALA A 50 -12.29 -1.80 9.18
C ALA A 50 -13.06 -0.86 8.23
N GLY A 51 -12.35 0.06 7.58
CA GLY A 51 -12.94 1.01 6.64
C GLY A 51 -13.60 0.33 5.43
N TRP A 52 -12.88 -0.56 4.74
CA TRP A 52 -13.47 -1.23 3.58
C TRP A 52 -14.56 -2.25 3.98
N ALA A 53 -14.43 -2.93 5.13
CA ALA A 53 -15.46 -3.85 5.60
C ALA A 53 -16.79 -3.12 5.88
N ARG A 54 -16.71 -1.95 6.54
CA ARG A 54 -17.87 -1.08 6.76
C ARG A 54 -18.50 -0.62 5.45
N ILE A 55 -17.71 -0.11 4.50
CA ILE A 55 -18.22 0.33 3.20
C ILE A 55 -18.88 -0.84 2.46
N MET A 56 -18.27 -2.03 2.50
CA MET A 56 -18.85 -3.23 1.88
C MET A 56 -20.19 -3.60 2.51
N ARG A 57 -20.27 -3.60 3.83
CA ARG A 57 -21.52 -3.81 4.59
C ARG A 57 -22.61 -2.83 4.16
N GLU A 58 -22.30 -1.54 4.13
CA GLU A 58 -23.27 -0.48 3.78
C GLU A 58 -23.76 -0.62 2.34
N ARG A 59 -22.85 -0.86 1.38
CA ARG A 59 -23.21 -0.99 -0.04
C ARG A 59 -24.03 -2.23 -0.35
N LEU A 60 -23.83 -3.31 0.41
CA LEU A 60 -24.60 -4.54 0.28
C LEU A 60 -25.89 -4.55 1.11
N GLY A 61 -26.19 -3.48 1.87
CA GLY A 61 -27.39 -3.38 2.69
C GLY A 61 -27.42 -4.35 3.87
N LEU A 62 -26.27 -4.72 4.42
CA LEU A 62 -26.12 -5.68 5.51
C LEU A 62 -26.14 -4.98 6.87
N GLY A 63 -26.38 -5.73 7.94
CA GLY A 63 -26.42 -5.24 9.33
C GLY A 63 -25.03 -4.99 9.90
N GLU A 64 -24.94 -4.19 10.97
CA GLU A 64 -23.66 -3.90 11.65
C GLU A 64 -22.98 -5.18 12.18
N ALA A 65 -23.75 -6.16 12.59
CA ALA A 65 -23.23 -7.44 13.10
C ALA A 65 -22.50 -8.27 12.02
N ASP A 66 -22.68 -7.95 10.73
CA ASP A 66 -22.06 -8.67 9.61
C ASP A 66 -20.62 -8.18 9.33
N GLU A 67 -20.25 -6.97 9.78
CA GLU A 67 -18.98 -6.35 9.45
C GLU A 67 -17.74 -7.19 9.87
N PRO A 68 -17.65 -7.75 11.09
CA PRO A 68 -16.54 -8.63 11.46
C PRO A 68 -16.46 -9.90 10.61
N ALA A 69 -17.61 -10.47 10.23
CA ALA A 69 -17.67 -11.66 9.40
C ALA A 69 -17.25 -11.38 7.95
N ILE A 70 -17.61 -10.22 7.41
CA ILE A 70 -17.13 -9.74 6.10
C ILE A 70 -15.61 -9.63 6.12
N LEU A 71 -15.08 -8.92 7.12
CA LEU A 71 -13.64 -8.70 7.25
C LEU A 71 -12.89 -10.03 7.30
N GLU A 72 -13.24 -10.90 8.23
CA GLU A 72 -12.54 -12.18 8.41
C GLU A 72 -12.61 -13.05 7.16
N ALA A 73 -13.80 -13.14 6.53
CA ALA A 73 -13.98 -13.95 5.34
C ALA A 73 -13.13 -13.46 4.15
N ILE A 74 -13.11 -12.16 3.88
CA ILE A 74 -12.34 -11.60 2.76
C ILE A 74 -10.85 -11.69 3.04
N VAL A 75 -10.40 -11.34 4.26
CA VAL A 75 -8.99 -11.47 4.66
C VAL A 75 -8.51 -12.90 4.53
N ALA A 76 -9.30 -13.88 4.99
CA ALA A 76 -8.94 -15.29 4.86
C ALA A 76 -8.79 -15.71 3.39
N ARG A 77 -9.77 -15.39 2.54
CA ARG A 77 -9.77 -15.74 1.10
C ARG A 77 -8.56 -15.15 0.37
N VAL A 78 -8.28 -13.85 0.56
CA VAL A 78 -7.12 -13.21 -0.07
C VAL A 78 -5.81 -13.80 0.48
N THR A 79 -5.74 -14.11 1.79
CA THR A 79 -4.57 -14.78 2.40
C THR A 79 -4.33 -16.15 1.77
N ASP A 80 -5.39 -16.95 1.60
CA ASP A 80 -5.30 -18.31 1.04
C ASP A 80 -4.81 -18.32 -0.41
N ARG A 81 -5.10 -17.26 -1.20
CA ARG A 81 -4.57 -17.16 -2.58
C ARG A 81 -3.04 -17.13 -2.61
N TYR A 82 -2.40 -16.53 -1.64
CA TYR A 82 -0.94 -16.50 -1.56
C TYR A 82 -0.30 -17.88 -1.32
N ALA A 83 -1.05 -18.86 -0.83
CA ALA A 83 -0.57 -20.24 -0.71
C ALA A 83 -0.29 -20.90 -2.08
N THR A 84 -0.92 -20.42 -3.14
CA THR A 84 -0.73 -20.94 -4.52
C THR A 84 0.26 -20.12 -5.36
N GLY A 85 0.82 -19.05 -4.81
CA GLY A 85 1.76 -18.14 -5.45
C GLY A 85 1.41 -16.69 -5.19
N ALA A 86 2.30 -15.78 -5.56
CA ALA A 86 2.09 -14.33 -5.46
C ALA A 86 2.04 -13.71 -6.86
N PRO A 87 1.15 -12.75 -7.12
CA PRO A 87 1.11 -11.99 -8.37
C PRO A 87 2.20 -10.91 -8.34
N VAL A 88 3.46 -11.33 -8.41
CA VAL A 88 4.62 -10.42 -8.29
C VAL A 88 4.68 -9.47 -9.48
N ILE A 89 4.83 -8.18 -9.21
CA ILE A 89 5.13 -7.19 -10.25
C ILE A 89 6.55 -7.44 -10.78
N ASP A 90 6.69 -7.42 -12.10
CA ASP A 90 7.95 -7.74 -12.78
C ASP A 90 9.13 -6.91 -12.27
N GLY A 91 10.20 -7.60 -11.86
CA GLY A 91 11.40 -7.00 -11.29
C GLY A 91 11.28 -6.43 -9.87
N ALA A 92 10.10 -6.44 -9.25
CA ALA A 92 9.87 -5.83 -7.93
C ALA A 92 10.66 -6.51 -6.82
N VAL A 93 10.65 -7.83 -6.76
CA VAL A 93 11.37 -8.61 -5.72
C VAL A 93 12.88 -8.36 -5.79
N ASP A 94 13.45 -8.36 -7.00
CA ASP A 94 14.87 -8.10 -7.19
C ASP A 94 15.25 -6.65 -6.85
N ALA A 95 14.39 -5.69 -7.18
CA ALA A 95 14.57 -4.30 -6.81
C ALA A 95 14.57 -4.12 -5.28
N VAL A 96 13.61 -4.72 -4.58
CA VAL A 96 13.55 -4.67 -3.11
C VAL A 96 14.81 -5.28 -2.49
N ARG A 97 15.24 -6.46 -2.94
CA ARG A 97 16.47 -7.13 -2.44
C ARG A 97 17.72 -6.28 -2.67
N ARG A 98 17.84 -5.70 -3.87
CA ARG A 98 18.96 -4.81 -4.23
C ARG A 98 19.01 -3.58 -3.34
N ILE A 99 17.85 -2.97 -3.07
CA ILE A 99 17.73 -1.80 -2.21
C ILE A 99 18.02 -2.18 -0.75
N ALA A 100 17.45 -3.26 -0.25
CA ALA A 100 17.65 -3.75 1.11
C ALA A 100 19.11 -4.11 1.45
N ALA A 101 19.92 -4.43 0.43
CA ALA A 101 21.35 -4.69 0.61
C ALA A 101 22.13 -3.42 1.01
N ARG A 102 21.57 -2.22 0.83
CA ARG A 102 22.26 -0.93 1.07
C ARG A 102 21.50 0.01 2.01
N TRP A 103 20.18 -0.12 2.12
CA TRP A 103 19.33 0.73 2.96
C TRP A 103 18.42 -0.12 3.85
N PRO A 104 18.12 0.32 5.07
CA PRO A 104 16.99 -0.20 5.84
C PRO A 104 15.71 -0.09 5.05
N VAL A 105 14.89 -1.17 5.06
CA VAL A 105 13.63 -1.21 4.33
C VAL A 105 12.47 -1.60 5.23
N ALA A 106 11.28 -1.11 4.91
CA ALA A 106 10.02 -1.49 5.52
C ALA A 106 8.91 -1.63 4.47
N VAL A 107 7.84 -2.32 4.85
CA VAL A 107 6.55 -2.27 4.16
C VAL A 107 5.54 -1.54 5.03
N ALA A 108 4.76 -0.64 4.43
CA ALA A 108 3.66 0.09 5.05
C ALA A 108 2.43 0.02 4.11
N SER A 109 1.44 -0.79 4.46
CA SER A 109 0.30 -1.14 3.58
C SER A 109 -1.04 -0.91 4.26
N SER A 110 -2.08 -0.64 3.46
CA SER A 110 -3.48 -0.59 3.92
C SER A 110 -4.08 -1.98 4.17
N ALA A 111 -3.43 -3.05 3.72
CA ALA A 111 -3.90 -4.41 3.88
C ALA A 111 -3.82 -4.90 5.33
N HIS A 112 -4.68 -5.88 5.65
CA HIS A 112 -4.63 -6.57 6.94
C HIS A 112 -3.29 -7.30 7.13
N ARG A 113 -2.77 -7.29 8.36
CA ARG A 113 -1.46 -7.86 8.69
C ARG A 113 -1.26 -9.30 8.18
N ARG A 114 -2.27 -10.15 8.26
CA ARG A 114 -2.21 -11.54 7.76
C ARG A 114 -1.94 -11.61 6.26
N VAL A 115 -2.55 -10.72 5.49
CA VAL A 115 -2.35 -10.65 4.03
C VAL A 115 -0.94 -10.19 3.72
N ILE A 116 -0.44 -9.16 4.40
CA ILE A 116 0.93 -8.67 4.23
C ILE A 116 1.94 -9.78 4.53
N ASP A 117 1.78 -10.49 5.65
CA ASP A 117 2.65 -11.58 6.05
C ASP A 117 2.65 -12.73 5.04
N ALA A 118 1.48 -13.08 4.48
CA ALA A 118 1.35 -14.09 3.43
C ALA A 118 2.02 -13.65 2.11
N ALA A 119 1.83 -12.40 1.71
CA ALA A 119 2.47 -11.84 0.52
C ALA A 119 4.00 -11.85 0.63
N LEU A 120 4.54 -11.42 1.78
CA LEU A 120 5.99 -11.43 2.02
C LEU A 120 6.57 -12.85 2.06
N ALA A 121 5.82 -13.83 2.58
CA ALA A 121 6.22 -15.24 2.54
C ALA A 121 6.22 -15.77 1.11
N ALA A 122 5.15 -15.55 0.35
CA ALA A 122 5.00 -16.05 -1.01
C ALA A 122 5.99 -15.40 -2.00
N THR A 123 6.40 -14.14 -1.78
CA THR A 123 7.42 -13.45 -2.58
C THR A 123 8.86 -13.77 -2.14
N GLY A 124 9.04 -14.47 -1.02
CA GLY A 124 10.36 -14.73 -0.44
C GLY A 124 11.06 -13.46 0.08
N LEU A 125 10.29 -12.43 0.47
CA LEU A 125 10.80 -11.18 1.02
C LEU A 125 10.73 -11.12 2.56
N ARG A 126 10.19 -12.15 3.22
CA ARG A 126 9.99 -12.17 4.68
C ARG A 126 11.26 -11.89 5.49
N ASP A 127 12.39 -12.45 5.07
CA ASP A 127 13.68 -12.25 5.74
C ASP A 127 14.36 -10.94 5.32
N THR A 128 13.99 -10.40 4.18
CA THR A 128 14.52 -9.12 3.66
C THR A 128 13.82 -7.94 4.32
N ILE A 129 12.48 -7.99 4.45
CA ILE A 129 11.64 -6.92 5.03
C ILE A 129 11.20 -7.35 6.42
N ARG A 130 11.91 -6.90 7.45
CA ARG A 130 11.61 -7.24 8.85
C ARG A 130 10.65 -6.25 9.52
N ILE A 131 10.57 -5.03 9.01
CA ILE A 131 9.68 -4.00 9.51
C ILE A 131 8.45 -3.95 8.60
N VAL A 132 7.30 -4.24 9.20
CA VAL A 132 6.00 -4.24 8.53
C VAL A 132 5.03 -3.45 9.38
N VAL A 133 4.27 -2.54 8.75
CA VAL A 133 3.18 -1.79 9.36
C VAL A 133 1.93 -1.95 8.51
N SER A 134 0.86 -2.46 9.12
CA SER A 134 -0.48 -2.42 8.56
C SER A 134 -1.19 -1.13 8.99
N SER A 135 -2.02 -0.55 8.13
CA SER A 135 -2.89 0.56 8.53
C SER A 135 -3.87 0.19 9.66
N ASP A 136 -4.08 -1.10 9.92
CA ASP A 136 -4.87 -1.58 11.06
C ASP A 136 -4.12 -1.46 12.41
N GLU A 137 -2.82 -1.17 12.38
CA GLU A 137 -1.98 -1.00 13.58
C GLU A 137 -1.81 0.47 13.99
N VAL A 138 -2.43 1.40 13.28
CA VAL A 138 -2.35 2.85 13.51
C VAL A 138 -3.74 3.46 13.63
N GLU A 139 -3.83 4.68 14.14
CA GLU A 139 -5.12 5.34 14.38
C GLU A 139 -5.83 5.68 13.06
N HIS A 140 -5.09 6.21 12.09
CA HIS A 140 -5.64 6.62 10.81
C HIS A 140 -4.88 5.96 9.66
N GLY A 141 -5.62 5.31 8.75
CA GLY A 141 -5.06 4.77 7.50
C GLY A 141 -4.79 5.86 6.47
N LYS A 142 -4.12 5.49 5.37
CA LYS A 142 -3.89 6.39 4.23
C LYS A 142 -5.21 7.05 3.77
N PRO A 143 -5.27 8.35 3.51
CA PRO A 143 -4.14 9.26 3.25
C PRO A 143 -3.50 9.90 4.49
N ALA A 144 -3.88 9.55 5.73
CA ALA A 144 -3.18 10.02 6.92
C ALA A 144 -1.74 9.47 6.97
N PRO A 145 -0.79 10.22 7.57
CA PRO A 145 0.62 9.87 7.54
C PRO A 145 1.03 8.74 8.50
N ASP A 146 0.12 8.29 9.34
CA ASP A 146 0.39 7.47 10.53
C ASP A 146 1.17 6.20 10.21
N VAL A 147 0.79 5.48 9.15
CA VAL A 147 1.43 4.21 8.75
C VAL A 147 2.89 4.42 8.36
N TYR A 148 3.21 5.52 7.69
CA TYR A 148 4.59 5.86 7.30
C TYR A 148 5.41 6.39 8.46
N LEU A 149 4.82 7.22 9.33
CA LEU A 149 5.46 7.69 10.55
C LEU A 149 5.81 6.51 11.47
N GLU A 150 4.90 5.55 11.63
CA GLU A 150 5.14 4.34 12.41
C GLU A 150 6.23 3.46 11.80
N ALA A 151 6.27 3.33 10.47
CA ALA A 151 7.34 2.61 9.78
C ALA A 151 8.71 3.26 10.02
N ALA A 152 8.83 4.58 9.90
CA ALA A 152 10.06 5.30 10.20
C ALA A 152 10.48 5.16 11.66
N ARG A 153 9.52 5.21 12.60
CA ARG A 153 9.75 4.99 14.03
C ARG A 153 10.31 3.59 14.30
N ARG A 154 9.72 2.54 13.70
CA ARG A 154 10.22 1.15 13.84
C ARG A 154 11.59 0.94 13.19
N LEU A 155 11.88 1.66 12.12
CA LEU A 155 13.20 1.67 11.50
C LEU A 155 14.25 2.46 12.31
N GLY A 156 13.81 3.31 13.27
CA GLY A 156 14.70 4.15 14.07
C GLY A 156 15.30 5.33 13.28
N VAL A 157 14.59 5.84 12.26
CA VAL A 157 15.06 6.92 11.37
C VAL A 157 14.11 8.11 11.38
N ALA A 158 14.66 9.30 11.06
CA ALA A 158 13.87 10.51 10.90
C ALA A 158 13.07 10.46 9.58
N PRO A 159 11.75 10.81 9.57
CA PRO A 159 10.91 10.77 8.38
C PRO A 159 11.50 11.52 7.17
N GLY A 160 12.07 12.71 7.37
CA GLY A 160 12.64 13.54 6.29
C GLY A 160 13.81 12.89 5.52
N GLY A 161 14.37 11.80 6.00
CA GLY A 161 15.37 11.00 5.29
C GLY A 161 14.80 9.77 4.59
N CYS A 162 13.49 9.51 4.76
CA CYS A 162 12.83 8.34 4.17
C CYS A 162 12.33 8.61 2.75
N LEU A 163 12.41 7.57 1.93
CA LEU A 163 11.78 7.49 0.63
C LEU A 163 10.56 6.57 0.71
N VAL A 164 9.41 7.05 0.27
CA VAL A 164 8.17 6.26 0.14
C VAL A 164 7.98 5.87 -1.32
N VAL A 165 7.72 4.60 -1.59
CA VAL A 165 7.42 4.09 -2.92
C VAL A 165 5.96 3.64 -2.95
N GLU A 166 5.18 4.21 -3.86
CA GLU A 166 3.72 4.12 -3.91
C GLU A 166 3.19 4.07 -5.34
N ASP A 167 2.00 3.50 -5.49
CA ASP A 167 1.24 3.51 -6.74
C ASP A 167 -0.01 4.39 -6.68
N SER A 168 -0.44 4.81 -5.49
CA SER A 168 -1.72 5.45 -5.23
C SER A 168 -1.59 6.90 -4.77
N ILE A 169 -2.60 7.73 -5.11
CA ILE A 169 -2.65 9.13 -4.68
C ILE A 169 -2.80 9.27 -3.16
N ASN A 170 -3.52 8.34 -2.51
CA ASN A 170 -3.71 8.36 -1.06
C ASN A 170 -2.41 8.04 -0.33
N GLY A 171 -1.66 7.06 -0.82
CA GLY A 171 -0.37 6.73 -0.24
C GLY A 171 0.69 7.80 -0.49
N LEU A 172 0.71 8.42 -1.68
CA LEU A 172 1.56 9.58 -1.94
C LEU A 172 1.28 10.73 -0.96
N ARG A 173 0.00 11.08 -0.73
CA ARG A 173 -0.40 12.10 0.25
C ARG A 173 0.08 11.73 1.64
N ALA A 174 -0.14 10.48 2.07
CA ALA A 174 0.31 10.00 3.36
C ALA A 174 1.84 10.13 3.54
N GLY A 175 2.63 9.79 2.51
CA GLY A 175 4.08 9.97 2.52
C GLY A 175 4.50 11.43 2.60
N LEU A 176 3.86 12.30 1.84
CA LEU A 176 4.10 13.74 1.85
C LEU A 176 3.78 14.37 3.22
N ASP A 177 2.62 14.01 3.79
CA ASP A 177 2.17 14.53 5.09
C ASP A 177 3.02 13.97 6.24
N ALA A 178 3.67 12.80 6.05
CA ALA A 178 4.71 12.28 6.93
C ALA A 178 6.05 13.05 6.80
N GLY A 179 6.17 14.01 5.88
CA GLY A 179 7.41 14.74 5.62
C GLY A 179 8.46 13.94 4.85
N MET A 180 8.05 12.88 4.16
CA MET A 180 8.93 11.98 3.40
C MET A 180 8.98 12.38 1.92
N THR A 181 9.99 11.90 1.21
CA THR A 181 10.07 12.02 -0.25
C THR A 181 9.29 10.87 -0.89
N THR A 182 8.45 11.18 -1.88
CA THR A 182 7.57 10.21 -2.50
C THR A 182 7.99 9.89 -3.93
N VAL A 183 7.95 8.60 -4.27
CA VAL A 183 8.17 8.07 -5.61
C VAL A 183 6.91 7.34 -6.04
N LEU A 184 6.28 7.81 -7.10
CA LEU A 184 5.19 7.09 -7.77
C LEU A 184 5.78 6.06 -8.73
N VAL A 185 5.34 4.82 -8.59
CA VAL A 185 5.53 3.73 -9.57
C VAL A 185 4.13 3.30 -10.01
N PRO A 186 3.63 3.76 -11.17
CA PRO A 186 2.26 3.46 -11.58
C PRO A 186 2.04 1.96 -11.78
N ASN A 187 1.00 1.41 -11.16
CA ASN A 187 0.53 0.06 -11.46
C ASN A 187 -0.15 0.06 -12.84
N LEU A 188 0.25 -0.87 -13.72
CA LEU A 188 -0.30 -0.97 -15.08
C LEU A 188 -1.67 -1.64 -15.12
N SER A 189 -1.96 -2.53 -14.17
CA SER A 189 -3.24 -3.26 -14.08
C SER A 189 -4.35 -2.39 -13.50
N VAL A 190 -4.00 -1.56 -12.51
CA VAL A 190 -4.89 -0.60 -11.87
C VAL A 190 -4.20 0.76 -11.86
N PRO A 191 -4.31 1.55 -12.93
CA PRO A 191 -3.63 2.84 -13.04
C PRO A 191 -4.01 3.77 -11.89
N PRO A 192 -3.05 4.57 -11.38
CA PRO A 192 -3.32 5.54 -10.33
C PRO A 192 -4.40 6.56 -10.76
N ALA A 193 -5.09 7.14 -9.79
CA ALA A 193 -6.07 8.18 -10.04
C ALA A 193 -5.43 9.37 -10.79
N PRO A 194 -6.19 10.04 -11.68
CA PRO A 194 -5.70 11.22 -12.39
C PRO A 194 -5.10 12.25 -11.44
N GLY A 195 -3.94 12.78 -11.77
CA GLY A 195 -3.21 13.75 -10.95
C GLY A 195 -2.22 13.15 -9.94
N ALA A 196 -2.11 11.83 -9.81
CA ALA A 196 -1.13 11.20 -8.91
C ALA A 196 0.31 11.61 -9.25
N GLU A 197 0.65 11.69 -10.55
CA GLU A 197 1.97 12.14 -10.99
C GLU A 197 2.30 13.57 -10.54
N ALA A 198 1.28 14.45 -10.49
CA ALA A 198 1.46 15.81 -10.01
C ALA A 198 1.62 15.87 -8.48
N VAL A 199 1.20 14.86 -7.74
CA VAL A 199 1.36 14.77 -6.28
C VAL A 199 2.73 14.23 -5.88
N ALA A 200 3.27 13.26 -6.61
CA ALA A 200 4.56 12.64 -6.32
C ALA A 200 5.73 13.64 -6.46
N ASP A 201 6.78 13.46 -5.65
CA ASP A 201 8.05 14.18 -5.84
C ASP A 201 8.81 13.64 -7.06
N HIS A 202 8.73 12.32 -7.28
CA HIS A 202 9.37 11.63 -8.40
C HIS A 202 8.41 10.60 -9.00
N VAL A 203 8.54 10.34 -10.30
CA VAL A 203 7.80 9.30 -11.03
C VAL A 203 8.78 8.39 -11.72
N LEU A 204 8.65 7.09 -11.53
CA LEU A 204 9.43 6.08 -12.22
C LEU A 204 8.50 5.15 -12.99
N ALA A 205 8.95 4.66 -14.14
CA ALA A 205 8.14 3.73 -14.93
C ALA A 205 8.03 2.34 -14.27
N ARG A 206 9.06 1.93 -13.53
CA ARG A 206 9.14 0.62 -12.87
C ARG A 206 9.92 0.72 -11.57
N LEU A 207 9.62 -0.16 -10.62
CA LEU A 207 10.36 -0.27 -9.37
C LEU A 207 11.83 -0.68 -9.61
N SER A 208 12.10 -1.45 -10.65
CA SER A 208 13.47 -1.83 -11.04
C SER A 208 14.38 -0.64 -11.38
N ASP A 209 13.80 0.50 -11.77
CA ASP A 209 14.54 1.71 -12.12
C ASP A 209 14.94 2.54 -10.90
N LEU A 210 14.42 2.20 -9.71
CA LEU A 210 14.71 2.93 -8.48
C LEU A 210 16.15 2.71 -8.00
N ASP A 211 16.93 3.77 -7.99
CA ASP A 211 18.19 3.86 -7.24
C ASP A 211 18.07 4.98 -6.20
N PRO A 212 17.88 4.64 -4.91
CA PRO A 212 17.74 5.64 -3.85
C PRO A 212 18.92 6.61 -3.73
N ALA A 213 20.12 6.24 -4.22
CA ALA A 213 21.28 7.12 -4.20
C ALA A 213 21.14 8.33 -5.15
N THR A 214 20.28 8.20 -6.18
CA THR A 214 20.07 9.26 -7.19
C THR A 214 18.84 10.11 -6.91
N ILE A 215 18.00 9.72 -5.94
CA ILE A 215 16.77 10.45 -5.60
C ILE A 215 17.09 11.56 -4.59
N PRO A 216 16.90 12.84 -4.93
CA PRO A 216 17.04 13.92 -3.98
C PRO A 216 15.90 13.89 -2.95
N VAL A 217 16.24 13.87 -1.66
CA VAL A 217 15.23 14.00 -0.59
C VAL A 217 14.71 15.43 -0.51
N ARG A 218 13.44 15.57 -0.16
CA ARG A 218 12.80 16.87 0.08
C ARG A 218 13.57 17.65 1.14
N ALA A 219 13.68 18.96 0.93
CA ALA A 219 14.19 19.83 1.98
C ALA A 219 13.18 19.91 3.14
N PRO A 220 13.61 19.89 4.40
CA PRO A 220 12.75 20.11 5.54
C PRO A 220 11.94 21.42 5.38
N GLY A 221 10.61 21.35 5.53
CA GLY A 221 9.74 22.52 5.42
C GLY A 221 9.39 22.97 4.01
N ALA A 222 9.77 22.23 2.96
CA ALA A 222 9.32 22.51 1.59
C ALA A 222 7.83 22.18 1.43
N THR A 223 6.97 23.18 1.68
CA THR A 223 5.58 23.13 1.26
C THR A 223 5.50 23.32 -0.25
N ARG A 224 4.75 22.46 -0.96
CA ARG A 224 4.38 22.79 -2.36
C ARG A 224 3.56 24.06 -2.34
N SER A 225 4.06 25.15 -2.96
CA SER A 225 3.23 26.33 -3.19
C SER A 225 2.14 25.95 -4.19
N GLY A 226 0.89 25.88 -3.69
CA GLY A 226 -0.34 26.06 -4.45
C GLY A 226 -0.58 25.14 -5.65
N ALA A 227 -1.25 24.02 -5.39
CA ALA A 227 -2.31 23.58 -6.29
C ALA A 227 -3.61 23.69 -5.48
N SER A 228 -4.23 24.89 -5.51
CA SER A 228 -5.65 25.02 -5.20
C SER A 228 -6.42 24.17 -6.20
N LEU A 229 -7.23 23.25 -5.70
CA LEU A 229 -8.29 22.56 -6.44
C LEU A 229 -9.41 23.52 -6.78
#